data_6c0e5c36bdaec6e0b4d39ed59c96c931
#
_entry.id   6c0e5c36bdaec6e0b4d39ed59c96c931
#
_cell.length_a   1.000
_cell.length_b   1.000
_cell.length_c   1.000
_cell.angle_alpha   90.00
_cell.angle_beta   90.00
_cell.angle_gamma   90.00
#
_symmetry.space_group_name_H-M   'P 1'
#
loop_
_entity.id
_entity.type
_entity.pdbx_description
1 polymer ?
#
loop_
_entity_poly.entity_id
_entity_poly.type
_entity_poly.pdbx_seq_one_letter_code
_entity_poly.pdbx_strand_id
1 'polypeptide(L)'
;GKLSFVSSICPEASLVFGESGGKLTMPVEAASVVHAWSQSEPFISWDAQTKIVTSAMAGEVIGVYHGNEDERLVQVLGADGLSCLYGNLASVTVSTGDMVQTGDPLGALMDGQPCVMEVRQDGLSVDPAVMMRQ
;
A
#
# COMPACT_ATOMS: atom_id res chain seq x y z
N GLY A 1 -2.20 24.49 1.88
CA GLY A 1 -1.96 23.61 0.82
C GLY A 1 -2.79 22.36 0.88
N LYS A 2 -2.42 21.41 0.11
CA LYS A 2 -3.18 20.17 0.03
C LYS A 2 -3.21 19.42 1.35
N LEU A 3 -2.11 19.42 2.05
CA LEU A 3 -2.06 18.76 3.33
C LEU A 3 -2.98 19.42 4.34
N SER A 4 -2.97 20.74 4.36
CA SER A 4 -3.89 21.47 5.22
C SER A 4 -5.32 21.17 4.87
N PHE A 5 -5.58 21.10 3.59
CA PHE A 5 -6.92 20.82 3.11
C PHE A 5 -7.37 19.44 3.57
N VAL A 6 -6.53 18.44 3.40
CA VAL A 6 -6.87 17.09 3.82
C VAL A 6 -7.11 17.07 5.33
N SER A 7 -6.25 17.71 6.08
CA SER A 7 -6.40 17.74 7.54
C SER A 7 -7.68 18.44 7.94
N SER A 8 -8.04 19.53 7.25
CA SER A 8 -9.25 20.24 7.62
C SER A 8 -10.50 19.51 7.18
N ILE A 9 -10.42 18.72 6.13
CA ILE A 9 -11.57 17.90 5.74
C ILE A 9 -11.82 16.80 6.75
N CYS A 10 -10.77 16.17 7.22
CA CYS A 10 -10.89 14.98 8.02
C CYS A 10 -10.16 15.07 9.35
N PRO A 11 -10.30 16.15 10.12
CA PRO A 11 -9.57 16.18 11.38
C PRO A 11 -10.01 15.06 12.32
N GLU A 12 -11.31 14.79 12.37
CA GLU A 12 -11.81 13.68 13.20
C GLU A 12 -11.39 12.36 12.64
N ALA A 13 -11.51 12.22 11.34
CA ALA A 13 -11.12 10.97 10.68
C ALA A 13 -9.62 10.73 10.86
N SER A 14 -8.83 11.78 10.76
CA SER A 14 -7.40 11.64 10.97
C SER A 14 -7.07 11.18 12.37
N LEU A 15 -7.80 11.70 13.35
CA LEU A 15 -7.62 11.26 14.72
C LEU A 15 -8.01 9.80 14.88
N VAL A 16 -9.11 9.41 14.30
CA VAL A 16 -9.56 8.03 14.36
C VAL A 16 -8.53 7.12 13.71
N PHE A 17 -8.03 7.49 12.57
CA PHE A 17 -6.95 6.76 11.92
C PHE A 17 -5.77 6.60 12.84
N GLY A 18 -5.32 7.71 13.39
CA GLY A 18 -4.13 7.69 14.21
C GLY A 18 -4.29 6.78 15.41
N GLU A 19 -5.52 6.64 15.87
CA GLU A 19 -5.78 5.84 17.05
C GLU A 19 -6.01 4.39 16.75
N SER A 20 -6.74 4.11 15.69
CA SER A 20 -7.29 2.78 15.63
C SER A 20 -6.91 2.02 14.42
N GLY A 21 -7.09 2.55 13.30
CA GLY A 21 -7.06 1.69 12.18
C GLY A 21 -6.30 2.21 11.02
N GLY A 22 -5.88 3.40 11.13
CA GLY A 22 -5.19 3.99 10.01
C GLY A 22 -3.79 3.48 9.81
N LYS A 23 -3.38 2.55 10.64
CA LYS A 23 -2.03 2.05 10.52
C LYS A 23 -1.93 0.94 9.54
N LEU A 24 -0.87 1.01 8.78
CA LEU A 24 -0.55 -0.02 7.80
C LEU A 24 0.53 -0.92 8.38
N THR A 25 0.46 -2.20 8.05
CA THR A 25 1.54 -3.13 8.37
C THR A 25 2.48 -3.22 7.17
N MET A 26 3.68 -3.72 7.40
CA MET A 26 4.62 -3.94 6.30
C MET A 26 4.08 -5.00 5.37
N PRO A 27 4.10 -4.76 4.05
CA PRO A 27 3.62 -5.76 3.10
C PRO A 27 4.61 -6.87 2.84
N VAL A 28 5.85 -6.73 3.31
CA VAL A 28 6.91 -7.74 3.13
C VAL A 28 7.70 -7.84 4.41
N GLU A 29 8.40 -8.96 4.59
CA GLU A 29 9.23 -9.18 5.76
C GLU A 29 10.57 -8.50 5.64
N ALA A 30 11.02 -7.99 6.77
CA ALA A 30 12.41 -7.60 7.04
C ALA A 30 13.06 -6.85 5.91
N ALA A 31 12.53 -5.72 5.61
CA ALA A 31 12.94 -4.98 4.45
C ALA A 31 13.81 -3.79 4.80
N SER A 32 14.72 -3.49 3.92
CA SER A 32 15.38 -2.19 3.94
C SER A 32 14.78 -1.36 2.82
N VAL A 33 14.74 -0.04 3.02
CA VAL A 33 14.18 0.87 2.04
C VAL A 33 15.15 1.00 0.87
N VAL A 34 14.64 0.74 -0.34
CA VAL A 34 15.38 0.95 -1.57
C VAL A 34 15.08 2.35 -2.10
N HIS A 35 13.82 2.75 -2.06
CA HIS A 35 13.38 4.05 -2.54
C HIS A 35 12.41 4.64 -1.54
N ALA A 36 12.72 5.83 -1.03
CA ALA A 36 11.85 6.53 -0.09
C ALA A 36 10.83 7.36 -0.86
N TRP A 37 9.65 7.51 -0.27
CA TRP A 37 8.60 8.31 -0.88
C TRP A 37 9.02 9.75 -1.02
N SER A 38 8.64 10.38 -2.13
CA SER A 38 8.75 11.81 -2.32
C SER A 38 7.58 12.30 -3.17
N GLN A 39 7.38 13.60 -3.20
CA GLN A 39 6.29 14.15 -4.01
C GLN A 39 6.47 13.90 -5.49
N SER A 40 7.71 13.87 -5.95
CA SER A 40 7.98 13.66 -7.37
C SER A 40 7.97 12.17 -7.72
N GLU A 41 8.22 11.32 -6.74
CA GLU A 41 8.18 9.86 -6.93
C GLU A 41 7.39 9.28 -5.77
N PRO A 42 6.05 9.29 -5.87
CA PRO A 42 5.17 9.07 -4.72
C PRO A 42 4.94 7.60 -4.42
N PHE A 43 6.00 6.86 -4.26
CA PHE A 43 5.94 5.46 -3.85
C PHE A 43 7.15 5.15 -2.98
N ILE A 44 7.04 4.06 -2.24
CA ILE A 44 8.16 3.54 -1.47
C ILE A 44 8.46 2.15 -1.99
N SER A 45 9.71 1.73 -1.92
CA SER A 45 10.04 0.35 -2.23
C SER A 45 11.01 -0.21 -1.21
N TRP A 46 10.90 -1.52 -1.00
CA TRP A 46 11.70 -2.26 -0.03
C TRP A 46 12.31 -3.49 -0.66
N ASP A 47 13.54 -3.74 -0.26
CA ASP A 47 14.18 -5.03 -0.47
C ASP A 47 13.61 -6.01 0.54
N ALA A 48 13.12 -7.14 0.10
CA ALA A 48 12.40 -8.04 0.98
C ALA A 48 13.15 -9.35 1.18
N GLN A 49 13.03 -9.94 2.37
CA GLN A 49 13.64 -11.23 2.64
C GLN A 49 12.85 -12.37 2.01
N THR A 50 11.55 -12.21 1.91
CA THR A 50 10.70 -13.22 1.27
C THR A 50 9.99 -12.57 0.11
N LYS A 51 9.51 -13.40 -0.83
CA LYS A 51 8.81 -12.88 -2.00
C LYS A 51 7.35 -12.61 -1.76
N ILE A 52 6.78 -13.12 -0.68
CA ILE A 52 5.34 -13.02 -0.44
C ILE A 52 5.01 -11.60 -0.03
N VAL A 53 4.03 -11.03 -0.72
CA VAL A 53 3.50 -9.70 -0.41
C VAL A 53 2.13 -9.88 0.22
N THR A 54 1.94 -9.24 1.38
CA THR A 54 0.69 -9.35 2.13
C THR A 54 0.01 -7.99 2.19
N SER A 55 -1.29 -8.02 2.42
CA SER A 55 -2.06 -6.79 2.48
C SER A 55 -1.71 -6.01 3.75
N ALA A 56 -1.42 -4.73 3.59
CA ALA A 56 -1.06 -3.86 4.70
C ALA A 56 -2.27 -3.45 5.54
N MET A 57 -3.46 -3.70 5.03
CA MET A 57 -4.71 -3.32 5.69
C MET A 57 -5.85 -4.21 5.19
N ALA A 58 -6.94 -4.23 5.94
CA ALA A 58 -8.17 -4.90 5.48
C ALA A 58 -8.82 -4.05 4.40
N GLY A 59 -9.44 -4.70 3.43
CA GLY A 59 -10.15 -3.97 2.39
C GLY A 59 -10.60 -4.87 1.26
N GLU A 60 -11.00 -4.24 0.18
CA GLU A 60 -11.47 -4.92 -1.01
C GLU A 60 -10.46 -4.75 -2.14
N VAL A 61 -10.17 -5.84 -2.85
CA VAL A 61 -9.33 -5.77 -4.04
C VAL A 61 -10.16 -5.11 -5.14
N ILE A 62 -9.76 -3.91 -5.55
CA ILE A 62 -10.51 -3.16 -6.55
C ILE A 62 -9.87 -3.23 -7.93
N GLY A 63 -8.67 -3.77 -8.02
CA GLY A 63 -8.03 -3.92 -9.32
C GLY A 63 -6.81 -4.81 -9.27
N VAL A 64 -6.59 -5.52 -10.35
CA VAL A 64 -5.36 -6.27 -10.60
C VAL A 64 -4.91 -5.84 -11.99
N TYR A 65 -3.69 -5.32 -12.08
CA TYR A 65 -3.21 -4.67 -13.30
C TYR A 65 -1.92 -5.33 -13.79
N HIS A 66 -1.63 -5.13 -15.07
CA HIS A 66 -0.37 -5.53 -15.68
C HIS A 66 0.44 -4.30 -16.04
N GLY A 67 1.73 -4.35 -15.75
CA GLY A 67 2.65 -3.32 -16.21
C GLY A 67 3.32 -3.74 -17.52
N ASN A 68 4.24 -2.88 -17.97
CA ASN A 68 4.87 -3.03 -19.27
C ASN A 68 5.87 -4.18 -19.32
N GLU A 69 6.38 -4.61 -18.18
CA GLU A 69 7.36 -5.69 -18.13
C GLU A 69 6.77 -6.95 -17.51
N ASP A 70 5.48 -7.12 -17.68
CA ASP A 70 4.74 -8.26 -17.20
C ASP A 70 4.63 -8.32 -15.68
N GLU A 71 5.02 -7.28 -15.01
CA GLU A 71 4.79 -7.20 -13.57
C GLU A 71 3.32 -6.97 -13.31
N ARG A 72 2.84 -7.48 -12.19
CA ARG A 72 1.46 -7.31 -11.77
C ARG A 72 1.37 -6.36 -10.61
N LEU A 73 0.21 -5.71 -10.52
CA LEU A 73 -0.07 -4.77 -9.42
C LEU A 73 -1.44 -5.12 -8.87
N VAL A 74 -1.58 -4.98 -7.55
CA VAL A 74 -2.86 -5.19 -6.87
C VAL A 74 -3.20 -3.92 -6.11
N GLN A 75 -4.44 -3.49 -6.25
CA GLN A 75 -4.93 -2.31 -5.53
C GLN A 75 -6.02 -2.74 -4.56
N VAL A 76 -5.88 -2.32 -3.31
CA VAL A 76 -6.82 -2.62 -2.23
C VAL A 76 -7.38 -1.31 -1.71
N LEU A 77 -8.70 -1.23 -1.60
CA LEU A 77 -9.38 -0.09 -1.02
C LEU A 77 -9.82 -0.45 0.38
N GLY A 78 -9.30 0.28 1.35
CA GLY A 78 -9.64 0.08 2.75
C GLY A 78 -10.69 1.07 3.21
N ALA A 79 -10.76 1.26 4.52
CA ALA A 79 -11.71 2.18 5.12
C ALA A 79 -11.30 3.63 4.87
N ASP A 80 -12.29 4.50 4.87
CA ASP A 80 -12.11 5.95 4.93
C ASP A 80 -11.30 6.53 3.78
N GLY A 81 -11.43 5.95 2.60
CA GLY A 81 -10.77 6.48 1.41
C GLY A 81 -9.30 6.14 1.27
N LEU A 82 -8.81 5.24 2.12
CA LEU A 82 -7.42 4.81 2.06
C LEU A 82 -7.27 3.70 1.04
N SER A 83 -6.32 3.83 0.12
CA SER A 83 -6.04 2.76 -0.85
C SER A 83 -4.55 2.49 -0.93
N CYS A 84 -4.22 1.24 -1.18
CA CYS A 84 -2.85 0.79 -1.32
C CYS A 84 -2.68 0.07 -2.64
N LEU A 85 -1.61 0.40 -3.35
CA LEU A 85 -1.24 -0.26 -4.59
C LEU A 85 0.10 -0.97 -4.35
N TYR A 86 0.15 -2.26 -4.68
CA TYR A 86 1.33 -3.10 -4.48
C TYR A 86 1.83 -3.53 -5.84
N GLY A 87 3.12 -3.34 -6.10
CA GLY A 87 3.67 -3.59 -7.42
C GLY A 87 4.86 -4.53 -7.44
N ASN A 88 5.33 -4.81 -8.65
CA ASN A 88 6.43 -5.74 -8.94
C ASN A 88 6.09 -7.19 -8.60
N LEU A 89 4.82 -7.57 -8.74
CA LEU A 89 4.40 -8.93 -8.46
C LEU A 89 4.55 -9.80 -9.72
N ALA A 90 5.11 -10.99 -9.55
CA ALA A 90 5.16 -11.99 -10.61
C ALA A 90 3.86 -12.77 -10.69
N SER A 91 3.21 -12.95 -9.53
CA SER A 91 1.97 -13.69 -9.46
C SER A 91 1.05 -13.04 -8.45
N VAL A 92 -0.26 -13.23 -8.66
CA VAL A 92 -1.30 -12.64 -7.81
C VAL A 92 -2.24 -13.77 -7.40
N THR A 93 -2.57 -13.83 -6.13
CA THR A 93 -3.42 -14.88 -5.58
C THR A 93 -4.83 -14.41 -5.26
N VAL A 94 -5.13 -13.15 -5.55
CA VAL A 94 -6.45 -12.57 -5.30
C VAL A 94 -7.05 -12.08 -6.61
N SER A 95 -8.36 -11.85 -6.58
CA SER A 95 -9.10 -11.34 -7.73
C SER A 95 -9.86 -10.09 -7.32
N THR A 96 -10.16 -9.25 -8.31
CA THR A 96 -11.00 -8.07 -8.10
C THR A 96 -12.31 -8.50 -7.45
N GLY A 97 -12.67 -7.80 -6.38
CA GLY A 97 -13.87 -8.11 -5.60
C GLY A 97 -13.59 -8.90 -4.34
N ASP A 98 -12.42 -9.50 -4.22
CA ASP A 98 -12.09 -10.25 -3.01
C ASP A 98 -11.92 -9.32 -1.82
N MET A 99 -12.39 -9.77 -0.67
CA MET A 99 -12.14 -9.08 0.59
C MET A 99 -10.90 -9.69 1.23
N VAL A 100 -10.00 -8.84 1.68
CA VAL A 100 -8.77 -9.29 2.33
C VAL A 100 -8.66 -8.68 3.70
N GLN A 101 -7.98 -9.39 4.57
CA GLN A 101 -7.64 -8.91 5.90
C GLN A 101 -6.19 -8.47 5.92
N THR A 102 -5.82 -7.68 6.91
CA THR A 102 -4.41 -7.35 7.14
C THR A 102 -3.60 -8.62 7.24
N GLY A 103 -2.54 -8.71 6.46
CA GLY A 103 -1.66 -9.89 6.48
C GLY A 103 -2.03 -10.98 5.50
N ASP A 104 -3.16 -10.88 4.83
CA ASP A 104 -3.51 -11.89 3.82
C ASP A 104 -2.57 -11.78 2.63
N PRO A 105 -2.14 -12.92 2.06
CA PRO A 105 -1.24 -12.88 0.90
C PRO A 105 -1.95 -12.34 -0.32
N LEU A 106 -1.26 -11.49 -1.05
CA LEU A 106 -1.74 -10.91 -2.30
C LEU A 106 -1.04 -11.50 -3.51
N GLY A 107 0.21 -11.91 -3.33
CA GLY A 107 0.99 -12.44 -4.44
C GLY A 107 2.46 -12.58 -4.07
N ALA A 108 3.29 -12.76 -5.08
CA ALA A 108 4.72 -12.93 -4.89
C ALA A 108 5.49 -12.01 -5.82
N LEU A 109 6.61 -11.49 -5.33
CA LEU A 109 7.46 -10.56 -6.07
C LEU A 109 8.15 -11.25 -7.24
N MET A 110 8.43 -10.47 -8.26
CA MET A 110 9.32 -10.88 -9.33
C MET A 110 10.74 -11.05 -8.77
N ASP A 111 11.47 -11.99 -9.36
CA ASP A 111 12.84 -12.27 -8.94
C ASP A 111 13.70 -11.01 -9.00
N GLY A 112 14.38 -10.74 -7.91
CA GLY A 112 15.33 -9.63 -7.85
C GLY A 112 14.69 -8.25 -7.81
N GLN A 113 13.38 -8.15 -7.69
CA GLN A 113 12.71 -6.86 -7.70
C GLN A 113 12.23 -6.50 -6.29
N PRO A 114 12.31 -5.22 -5.94
CA PRO A 114 11.79 -4.78 -4.65
C PRO A 114 10.26 -4.74 -4.65
N CYS A 115 9.69 -4.75 -3.46
CA CYS A 115 8.26 -4.52 -3.31
C CYS A 115 8.01 -3.02 -3.42
N VAL A 116 7.10 -2.65 -4.30
CA VAL A 116 6.71 -1.25 -4.50
C VAL A 116 5.34 -1.03 -3.90
N MET A 117 5.16 0.07 -3.17
CA MET A 117 3.89 0.39 -2.57
C MET A 117 3.58 1.87 -2.73
N GLU A 118 2.37 2.16 -3.16
CA GLU A 118 1.84 3.51 -3.18
C GLU A 118 0.59 3.56 -2.34
N VAL A 119 0.46 4.58 -1.51
CA VAL A 119 -0.70 4.76 -0.64
C VAL A 119 -1.35 6.09 -0.96
N ARG A 120 -2.67 6.08 -1.07
CA ARG A 120 -3.44 7.29 -1.30
C ARG A 120 -4.53 7.42 -0.25
N GLN A 121 -4.67 8.63 0.25
CA GLN A 121 -5.75 9.01 1.15
C GLN A 121 -6.63 9.98 0.39
N ASP A 122 -7.85 9.56 0.08
CA ASP A 122 -8.80 10.38 -0.67
C ASP A 122 -8.20 10.87 -1.99
N GLY A 123 -7.47 10.00 -2.65
CA GLY A 123 -6.87 10.29 -3.95
C GLY A 123 -5.54 11.00 -3.90
N LEU A 124 -5.08 11.41 -2.72
CA LEU A 124 -3.80 12.10 -2.59
C LEU A 124 -2.75 11.12 -2.08
N SER A 125 -1.61 11.10 -2.75
CA SER A 125 -0.51 10.23 -2.34
C SER A 125 0.03 10.68 -1.00
N VAL A 126 0.28 9.72 -0.12
CA VAL A 126 0.88 9.97 1.18
C VAL A 126 2.06 9.04 1.38
N ASP A 127 2.98 9.46 2.23
CA ASP A 127 4.16 8.65 2.53
C ASP A 127 3.74 7.42 3.33
N PRO A 128 3.90 6.21 2.76
CA PRO A 128 3.49 5.01 3.48
C PRO A 128 4.21 4.82 4.81
N ALA A 129 5.45 5.29 4.90
CA ALA A 129 6.22 5.13 6.14
C ALA A 129 5.56 5.86 7.31
N VAL A 130 4.91 6.99 7.04
CA VAL A 130 4.19 7.72 8.09
C VAL A 130 3.01 6.91 8.59
N MET A 131 2.31 6.23 7.69
CA MET A 131 1.15 5.43 8.06
C MET A 131 1.54 4.17 8.84
N MET A 132 2.79 3.75 8.75
CA MET A 132 3.27 2.55 9.44
C MET A 132 3.85 2.85 10.81
N ARG A 133 4.07 4.12 11.12
CA ARG A 133 4.63 4.48 12.41
C ARG A 133 3.63 4.28 13.53
N GLN A 134 4.15 3.88 14.65
CA GLN A 134 3.35 3.74 15.87
C GLN A 134 3.21 5.03 16.63
#